data_f12174afb6931e1914dae7084b4e9203
#
_entry.id   f12174afb6931e1914dae7084b4e9203
#
_cell.length_a   1.000
_cell.length_b   1.000
_cell.length_c   1.000
_cell.angle_alpha   90.00
_cell.angle_beta   90.00
_cell.angle_gamma   90.00
#
_symmetry.space_group_name_H-M   'P 1'
#
loop_
_entity.id
_entity.type
_entity.pdbx_description
1 polymer ?
#
loop_
_entity_poly.entity_id
_entity_poly.type
_entity_poly.pdbx_seq_one_letter_code
_entity_poly.pdbx_strand_id
1 'polypeptide(L)'
;AGCGMGCAFCATGLNGLKRSLTAQEIVDQVLHVSNDFGERATSVVFMGQGEPFANYDEVLKALRILNDPDGIGIGARHLTVSTSGVIPGIRKFADIPEQFTLAVSLHSAIQSTRNKLMPGVKKYTLLRLHEALQLYTRRPAAARPMSMP
;
A
#
# COMPACT_ATOMS: atom_id res chain seq x y z
N ALA A 1 5.59 -12.13 -6.02
CA ALA A 1 4.61 -12.10 -7.11
C ALA A 1 3.44 -13.03 -6.80
N GLY A 2 2.25 -12.69 -7.29
CA GLY A 2 1.00 -13.38 -6.94
C GLY A 2 0.33 -12.80 -5.70
N CYS A 3 -0.85 -13.34 -5.34
CA CYS A 3 -1.64 -12.85 -4.22
C CYS A 3 -2.34 -13.99 -3.49
N GLY A 4 -2.20 -14.04 -2.17
CA GLY A 4 -2.87 -15.03 -1.32
C GLY A 4 -4.26 -14.64 -0.83
N MET A 5 -4.80 -13.48 -1.26
CA MET A 5 -6.09 -12.97 -0.75
C MET A 5 -7.31 -13.71 -1.33
N GLY A 6 -7.19 -14.32 -2.51
CA GLY A 6 -8.23 -15.12 -3.15
C GLY A 6 -9.51 -14.35 -3.48
N CYS A 7 -9.40 -13.06 -3.80
CA CYS A 7 -10.56 -12.23 -4.15
C CYS A 7 -11.25 -12.77 -5.42
N ALA A 8 -12.58 -12.95 -5.38
CA ALA A 8 -13.35 -13.60 -6.41
C ALA A 8 -13.33 -12.88 -7.79
N PHE A 9 -13.00 -11.60 -7.79
CA PHE A 9 -12.93 -10.73 -8.98
C PHE A 9 -11.51 -10.50 -9.50
N CYS A 10 -10.47 -11.07 -8.85
CA CYS A 10 -9.07 -10.72 -9.15
C CYS A 10 -8.29 -11.90 -9.73
N ALA A 11 -7.85 -11.76 -10.97
CA ALA A 11 -7.06 -12.79 -11.66
C ALA A 11 -5.71 -13.07 -10.99
N THR A 12 -5.10 -12.09 -10.30
CA THR A 12 -3.83 -12.27 -9.58
C THR A 12 -3.90 -13.35 -8.50
N GLY A 13 -5.09 -13.56 -7.91
CA GLY A 13 -5.31 -14.58 -6.87
C GLY A 13 -5.45 -16.00 -7.38
N LEU A 14 -5.69 -16.22 -8.67
CA LEU A 14 -5.97 -17.56 -9.24
C LEU A 14 -4.81 -18.56 -9.02
N ASN A 15 -3.57 -18.07 -9.10
CA ASN A 15 -2.37 -18.89 -8.94
C ASN A 15 -1.73 -18.76 -7.54
N GLY A 16 -2.43 -18.13 -6.59
CA GLY A 16 -1.96 -17.90 -5.24
C GLY A 16 -0.72 -17.00 -5.15
N LEU A 17 -0.11 -16.97 -3.97
CA LEU A 17 1.15 -16.25 -3.72
C LEU A 17 2.33 -17.18 -3.99
N LYS A 18 3.22 -16.81 -4.91
CA LYS A 18 4.47 -17.55 -5.16
C LYS A 18 5.59 -17.11 -4.24
N ARG A 19 5.84 -15.80 -4.14
CA ARG A 19 6.79 -15.19 -3.21
C ARG A 19 6.52 -13.70 -3.05
N SER A 20 7.01 -13.11 -1.95
CA SER A 20 7.08 -11.66 -1.79
C SER A 20 8.21 -11.07 -2.65
N LEU A 21 8.05 -9.84 -3.10
CA LEU A 21 9.09 -9.07 -3.75
C LEU A 21 9.95 -8.37 -2.69
N THR A 22 11.23 -8.21 -2.98
CA THR A 22 12.12 -7.36 -2.19
C THR A 22 11.85 -5.88 -2.48
N ALA A 23 12.30 -4.99 -1.58
CA ALA A 23 12.19 -3.55 -1.79
C ALA A 23 12.89 -3.11 -3.09
N GLN A 24 14.04 -3.71 -3.41
CA GLN A 24 14.76 -3.45 -4.66
C GLN A 24 13.89 -3.80 -5.88
N GLU A 25 13.33 -5.00 -5.95
CA GLU A 25 12.47 -5.42 -7.07
C GLU A 25 11.24 -4.52 -7.24
N ILE A 26 10.73 -3.95 -6.13
CA ILE A 26 9.61 -2.99 -6.17
C ILE A 26 10.07 -1.65 -6.76
N VAL A 27 11.21 -1.13 -6.32
CA VAL A 27 11.79 0.15 -6.80
C VAL A 27 12.21 0.03 -8.26
N ASP A 28 12.82 -1.08 -8.65
CA ASP A 28 13.29 -1.33 -10.01
C ASP A 28 12.16 -1.23 -11.04
N GLN A 29 10.93 -1.62 -10.70
CA GLN A 29 9.77 -1.44 -11.59
C GLN A 29 9.55 0.04 -11.94
N VAL A 30 9.67 0.93 -10.94
CA VAL A 30 9.50 2.38 -11.15
C VAL A 30 10.62 2.94 -12.02
N LEU A 31 11.86 2.50 -11.78
CA LEU A 31 13.02 2.92 -12.57
C LEU A 31 12.93 2.44 -14.02
N HIS A 32 12.54 1.18 -14.24
CA HIS A 32 12.34 0.64 -15.58
C HIS A 32 11.30 1.41 -16.36
N VAL A 33 10.12 1.64 -15.76
CA VAL A 33 9.06 2.42 -16.41
C VAL A 33 9.52 3.84 -16.72
N SER A 34 10.20 4.51 -15.78
CA SER A 34 10.74 5.85 -16.01
C SER A 34 11.75 5.89 -17.16
N ASN A 35 12.62 4.89 -17.26
CA ASN A 35 13.60 4.78 -18.33
C ASN A 35 12.95 4.50 -19.69
N ASP A 36 11.95 3.61 -19.75
CA ASP A 36 11.26 3.25 -20.98
C ASP A 36 10.48 4.43 -21.59
N PHE A 37 9.90 5.27 -20.74
CA PHE A 37 9.17 6.48 -21.17
C PHE A 37 10.07 7.72 -21.33
N GLY A 38 11.32 7.67 -20.86
CA GLY A 38 12.23 8.82 -20.85
C GLY A 38 11.78 9.95 -19.91
N GLU A 39 10.85 9.65 -18.99
CA GLU A 39 10.27 10.61 -18.06
C GLU A 39 10.33 10.09 -16.62
N ARG A 40 10.54 11.00 -15.65
CA ARG A 40 10.54 10.65 -14.25
C ARG A 40 9.12 10.36 -13.76
N ALA A 41 8.92 9.27 -13.04
CA ALA A 41 7.67 9.00 -12.33
C ALA A 41 7.42 10.08 -11.27
N THR A 42 6.27 10.73 -11.30
CA THR A 42 5.85 11.77 -10.36
C THR A 42 4.93 11.24 -9.26
N SER A 43 4.28 10.11 -9.51
CA SER A 43 3.43 9.41 -8.52
C SER A 43 3.50 7.91 -8.73
N VAL A 44 3.34 7.15 -7.63
CA VAL A 44 3.33 5.69 -7.67
C VAL A 44 2.16 5.17 -6.83
N VAL A 45 1.43 4.21 -7.40
CA VAL A 45 0.32 3.54 -6.72
C VAL A 45 0.66 2.05 -6.59
N PHE A 46 0.77 1.58 -5.35
CA PHE A 46 0.94 0.17 -5.02
C PHE A 46 -0.44 -0.53 -5.08
N MET A 47 -0.92 -0.81 -6.31
CA MET A 47 -2.26 -1.33 -6.59
C MET A 47 -2.20 -2.61 -7.43
N GLY A 48 -1.38 -3.54 -7.06
CA GLY A 48 -1.22 -4.84 -7.72
C GLY A 48 0.25 -5.09 -8.04
N GLN A 49 0.64 -6.29 -8.35
CA GLN A 49 -0.11 -7.56 -8.31
C GLN A 49 0.14 -8.25 -6.97
N GLY A 50 -0.71 -8.02 -5.97
CA GLY A 50 -0.56 -8.56 -4.64
C GLY A 50 -1.26 -7.73 -3.57
N GLU A 51 -1.09 -8.11 -2.31
CA GLU A 51 -1.52 -7.35 -1.14
C GLU A 51 -0.29 -6.71 -0.48
N PRO A 52 -0.11 -5.38 -0.55
CA PRO A 52 1.08 -4.71 -0.02
C PRO A 52 1.31 -4.98 1.46
N PHE A 53 0.25 -5.03 2.27
CA PHE A 53 0.41 -5.26 3.70
C PHE A 53 0.64 -6.72 4.09
N ALA A 54 0.59 -7.66 3.15
CA ALA A 54 1.13 -9.00 3.34
C ALA A 54 2.66 -9.05 3.16
N ASN A 55 3.26 -7.99 2.61
CA ASN A 55 4.70 -7.79 2.42
C ASN A 55 5.16 -6.44 3.01
N TYR A 56 4.64 -6.11 4.19
CA TYR A 56 4.68 -4.78 4.79
C TYR A 56 6.08 -4.15 4.85
N ASP A 57 7.07 -4.89 5.36
CA ASP A 57 8.40 -4.35 5.63
C ASP A 57 9.15 -3.98 4.34
N GLU A 58 9.07 -4.83 3.31
CA GLU A 58 9.66 -4.55 2.01
C GLU A 58 8.95 -3.41 1.27
N VAL A 59 7.61 -3.34 1.39
CA VAL A 59 6.83 -2.23 0.83
C VAL A 59 7.17 -0.91 1.51
N LEU A 60 7.26 -0.88 2.84
CA LEU A 60 7.63 0.33 3.57
C LEU A 60 9.06 0.79 3.22
N LYS A 61 9.99 -0.16 3.10
CA LYS A 61 11.36 0.14 2.66
C LYS A 61 11.39 0.72 1.25
N ALA A 62 10.62 0.14 0.31
CA ALA A 62 10.50 0.66 -1.06
C ALA A 62 9.91 2.09 -1.07
N LEU A 63 8.85 2.33 -0.29
CA LEU A 63 8.25 3.67 -0.16
C LEU A 63 9.27 4.72 0.30
N ARG A 64 10.10 4.37 1.30
CA ARG A 64 11.14 5.28 1.82
C ARG A 64 12.23 5.55 0.79
N ILE A 65 12.66 4.55 0.02
CA ILE A 65 13.63 4.72 -1.08
C ILE A 65 13.03 5.64 -2.17
N LEU A 66 11.77 5.43 -2.56
CA LEU A 66 11.09 6.27 -3.54
C LEU A 66 10.88 7.71 -3.06
N ASN A 67 10.71 7.90 -1.75
CA ASN A 67 10.47 9.21 -1.14
C ASN A 67 11.76 9.96 -0.79
N ASP A 68 12.92 9.30 -0.77
CA ASP A 68 14.19 9.89 -0.38
C ASP A 68 14.52 11.12 -1.25
N PRO A 69 14.65 12.33 -0.65
CA PRO A 69 14.94 13.55 -1.40
C PRO A 69 16.32 13.54 -2.06
N ASP A 70 17.28 12.83 -1.50
CA ASP A 70 18.62 12.67 -2.06
C ASP A 70 18.68 11.57 -3.14
N GLY A 71 17.59 10.85 -3.37
CA GLY A 71 17.44 9.79 -4.34
C GLY A 71 16.36 10.08 -5.39
N ILE A 72 15.32 9.23 -5.45
CA ILE A 72 14.24 9.34 -6.44
C ILE A 72 13.34 10.55 -6.11
N GLY A 73 13.09 10.86 -4.84
CA GLY A 73 12.47 12.10 -4.38
C GLY A 73 10.99 12.27 -4.77
N ILE A 74 10.20 11.19 -4.84
CA ILE A 74 8.75 11.29 -5.02
C ILE A 74 8.12 11.72 -3.70
N GLY A 75 7.36 12.82 -3.70
CA GLY A 75 6.72 13.33 -2.49
C GLY A 75 5.81 12.29 -1.83
N ALA A 76 5.83 12.20 -0.49
CA ALA A 76 5.13 11.15 0.26
C ALA A 76 3.63 11.04 -0.10
N ARG A 77 2.94 12.15 -0.34
CA ARG A 77 1.52 12.17 -0.72
C ARG A 77 1.24 11.65 -2.14
N HIS A 78 2.27 11.54 -2.97
CA HIS A 78 2.21 10.97 -4.32
C HIS A 78 2.52 9.46 -4.33
N LEU A 79 2.79 8.88 -3.16
CA LEU A 79 2.98 7.45 -2.95
C LEU A 79 1.74 6.90 -2.26
N THR A 80 0.96 6.10 -2.99
CA THR A 80 -0.30 5.53 -2.50
C THR A 80 -0.18 4.03 -2.32
N VAL A 81 -0.54 3.52 -1.15
CA VAL A 81 -0.65 2.08 -0.88
C VAL A 81 -2.11 1.68 -0.85
N SER A 82 -2.50 0.74 -1.71
CA SER A 82 -3.85 0.16 -1.72
C SER A 82 -3.83 -1.20 -1.03
N THR A 83 -4.76 -1.41 -0.10
CA THR A 83 -4.90 -2.67 0.64
C THR A 83 -6.32 -3.22 0.55
N SER A 84 -6.45 -4.52 0.59
CA SER A 84 -7.74 -5.21 0.78
C SER A 84 -8.33 -5.00 2.20
N GLY A 85 -7.61 -4.32 3.10
CA GLY A 85 -8.05 -4.05 4.46
C GLY A 85 -7.40 -4.99 5.49
N VAL A 86 -6.11 -5.24 5.35
CA VAL A 86 -5.29 -5.98 6.33
C VAL A 86 -5.05 -5.09 7.55
N ILE A 87 -5.91 -5.19 8.57
CA ILE A 87 -5.95 -4.30 9.74
C ILE A 87 -4.59 -4.15 10.45
N PRO A 88 -3.82 -5.22 10.73
CA PRO A 88 -2.51 -5.05 11.34
C PRO A 88 -1.56 -4.16 10.54
N GLY A 89 -1.59 -4.26 9.21
CA GLY A 89 -0.81 -3.40 8.32
C GLY A 89 -1.28 -1.95 8.36
N ILE A 90 -2.59 -1.71 8.35
CA ILE A 90 -3.18 -0.36 8.45
C ILE A 90 -2.74 0.33 9.75
N ARG A 91 -2.78 -0.39 10.90
CA ARG A 91 -2.35 0.15 12.19
C ARG A 91 -0.86 0.52 12.19
N LYS A 92 0.00 -0.39 11.75
CA LYS A 92 1.44 -0.10 11.60
C LYS A 92 1.68 1.12 10.68
N PHE A 93 0.89 1.22 9.60
CA PHE A 93 0.99 2.32 8.64
C PHE A 93 0.45 3.66 9.18
N ALA A 94 -0.42 3.62 10.19
CA ALA A 94 -0.86 4.81 10.91
C ALA A 94 0.21 5.37 11.86
N ASP A 95 1.14 4.53 12.32
CA ASP A 95 2.18 4.90 13.30
C ASP A 95 3.45 5.48 12.67
N ILE A 96 3.60 5.39 11.32
CA ILE A 96 4.79 5.94 10.66
C ILE A 96 4.69 7.47 10.49
N PRO A 97 5.82 8.21 10.53
CA PRO A 97 5.81 9.66 10.42
C PRO A 97 5.52 10.18 9.01
N GLU A 98 5.86 9.40 7.98
CA GLU A 98 5.70 9.80 6.58
C GLU A 98 4.23 9.88 6.17
N GLN A 99 3.86 10.87 5.36
CA GLN A 99 2.47 11.10 4.91
C GLN A 99 2.12 10.37 3.61
N PHE A 100 2.48 9.08 3.53
CA PHE A 100 2.03 8.24 2.41
C PHE A 100 0.51 8.14 2.39
N THR A 101 -0.07 8.04 1.21
CA THR A 101 -1.52 7.91 1.03
C THR A 101 -1.96 6.45 1.19
N LEU A 102 -3.07 6.23 1.90
CA LEU A 102 -3.69 4.91 2.04
C LEU A 102 -5.00 4.87 1.26
N ALA A 103 -5.16 3.86 0.41
CA ALA A 103 -6.41 3.50 -0.23
C ALA A 103 -6.89 2.12 0.28
N VAL A 104 -8.20 1.95 0.42
CA VAL A 104 -8.78 0.67 0.86
C VAL A 104 -9.79 0.16 -0.15
N SER A 105 -9.56 -1.04 -0.64
CA SER A 105 -10.48 -1.78 -1.50
C SER A 105 -11.64 -2.31 -0.66
N LEU A 106 -12.73 -1.56 -0.59
CA LEU A 106 -13.89 -1.92 0.23
C LEU A 106 -14.78 -2.96 -0.45
N HIS A 107 -15.10 -2.76 -1.72
CA HIS A 107 -15.97 -3.56 -2.60
C HIS A 107 -17.41 -3.78 -2.14
N SER A 108 -17.68 -3.77 -0.84
CA SER A 108 -19.05 -3.82 -0.29
C SER A 108 -19.08 -3.28 1.14
N ALA A 109 -20.11 -2.50 1.46
CA ALA A 109 -20.45 -2.08 2.81
C ALA A 109 -21.27 -3.14 3.58
N ILE A 110 -21.63 -4.26 2.92
CA ILE A 110 -22.34 -5.39 3.53
C ILE A 110 -21.31 -6.47 3.86
N GLN A 111 -21.16 -6.79 5.16
CA GLN A 111 -20.13 -7.73 5.63
C GLN A 111 -20.20 -9.10 4.96
N SER A 112 -21.38 -9.67 4.80
CA SER A 112 -21.56 -11.00 4.19
C SER A 112 -21.14 -11.02 2.71
N THR A 113 -21.47 -9.98 1.97
CA THR A 113 -21.07 -9.80 0.57
C THR A 113 -19.54 -9.61 0.45
N ARG A 114 -18.97 -8.74 1.30
CA ARG A 114 -17.53 -8.52 1.35
C ARG A 114 -16.76 -9.80 1.65
N ASN A 115 -17.23 -10.61 2.57
CA ASN A 115 -16.62 -11.89 2.93
C ASN A 115 -16.59 -12.88 1.77
N LYS A 116 -17.64 -12.88 0.93
CA LYS A 116 -17.70 -13.71 -0.28
C LYS A 116 -16.73 -13.21 -1.36
N LEU A 117 -16.66 -11.90 -1.56
CA LEU A 117 -15.81 -11.28 -2.56
C LEU A 117 -14.32 -11.32 -2.18
N MET A 118 -14.01 -11.20 -0.89
CA MET A 118 -12.64 -11.03 -0.37
C MET A 118 -12.34 -11.98 0.80
N PRO A 119 -12.25 -13.29 0.56
CA PRO A 119 -12.13 -14.31 1.62
C PRO A 119 -10.85 -14.16 2.45
N GLY A 120 -9.76 -13.64 1.89
CA GLY A 120 -8.49 -13.43 2.59
C GLY A 120 -8.57 -12.45 3.76
N VAL A 121 -9.56 -11.56 3.77
CA VAL A 121 -9.78 -10.57 4.84
C VAL A 121 -11.07 -10.77 5.61
N LYS A 122 -11.78 -11.88 5.43
CA LYS A 122 -13.05 -12.18 6.12
C LYS A 122 -12.98 -12.13 7.65
N LYS A 123 -11.78 -12.35 8.23
CA LYS A 123 -11.53 -12.24 9.68
C LYS A 123 -11.57 -10.79 10.20
N TYR A 124 -11.50 -9.80 9.32
CA TYR A 124 -11.55 -8.39 9.66
C TYR A 124 -12.95 -7.83 9.37
N THR A 125 -13.70 -7.47 10.42
CA THR A 125 -15.02 -6.88 10.26
C THR A 125 -14.95 -5.46 9.74
N LEU A 126 -16.00 -5.01 9.07
CA LEU A 126 -16.11 -3.62 8.60
C LEU A 126 -16.00 -2.61 9.76
N LEU A 127 -16.55 -2.95 10.94
CA LEU A 127 -16.40 -2.11 12.13
C LEU A 127 -14.93 -1.95 12.53
N ARG A 128 -14.19 -3.04 12.66
CA ARG A 128 -12.76 -3.01 12.99
C ARG A 128 -11.92 -2.31 11.91
N LEU A 129 -12.31 -2.47 10.65
CA LEU A 129 -11.67 -1.75 9.54
C LEU A 129 -11.90 -0.25 9.68
N HIS A 130 -13.12 0.17 9.98
CA HIS A 130 -13.46 1.58 10.22
C HIS A 130 -12.63 2.16 11.37
N GLU A 131 -12.54 1.47 12.52
CA GLU A 131 -11.71 1.88 13.66
C GLU A 131 -10.23 2.06 13.26
N ALA A 132 -9.67 1.12 12.49
CA ALA A 132 -8.28 1.21 12.03
C ALA A 132 -8.07 2.40 11.08
N LEU A 133 -9.04 2.71 10.22
CA LEU A 133 -8.98 3.88 9.34
C LEU A 133 -9.13 5.18 10.11
N GLN A 134 -9.92 5.23 11.17
CA GLN A 134 -9.98 6.40 12.05
C GLN A 134 -8.62 6.69 12.73
N LEU A 135 -7.87 5.66 13.13
CA LEU A 135 -6.51 5.84 13.65
C LEU A 135 -5.60 6.46 12.59
N TYR A 136 -5.65 5.93 11.36
CA TYR A 136 -4.86 6.47 10.25
C TYR A 136 -5.20 7.94 9.95
N THR A 137 -6.48 8.33 9.95
CA THR A 137 -6.90 9.71 9.63
C THR A 137 -6.63 10.71 10.74
N ARG A 138 -6.54 10.27 11.99
CA ARG A 138 -6.26 11.14 13.17
C ARG A 138 -4.77 11.41 13.39
N ARG A 139 -3.88 10.76 12.64
CA ARG A 139 -2.44 11.00 12.78
C ARG A 139 -2.13 12.49 12.54
N PRO A 140 -1.27 13.11 13.36
CA PRO A 140 -0.89 14.50 13.17
C PRO A 140 -0.22 14.68 11.80
N ALA A 141 -0.47 15.80 11.15
CA ALA A 141 0.32 16.20 10.00
C ALA A 141 1.78 16.30 10.47
N ALA A 142 2.68 15.53 9.86
CA ALA A 142 4.10 15.61 10.19
C ALA A 142 4.52 17.10 10.10
N ALA A 143 5.17 17.59 11.15
CA ALA A 143 5.74 18.91 11.13
C ALA A 143 6.61 19.04 9.86
N ARG A 144 6.38 20.05 9.05
CA ARG A 144 7.26 20.33 7.91
C ARG A 144 8.67 20.43 8.47
N PRO A 145 9.68 19.74 7.89
CA PRO A 145 11.04 20.09 8.22
C PRO A 145 11.18 21.58 7.95
N MET A 146 11.55 22.35 8.98
CA MET A 146 11.88 23.76 8.78
C MET A 146 13.03 23.78 7.78
N SER A 147 12.78 24.31 6.58
CA SER A 147 13.85 24.71 5.70
C SER A 147 14.64 25.79 6.46
N MET A 148 15.82 25.42 6.94
CA MET A 148 16.77 26.43 7.38
C MET A 148 17.18 27.24 6.16
N PRO A 149 17.33 28.57 6.33
CA PRO A 149 17.73 29.49 5.28
C PRO A 149 19.14 29.21 4.77
#